data_31cfe2e4ccb1f9a85389a7287cd4bdf2
#
_entry.id   31cfe2e4ccb1f9a85389a7287cd4bdf2
#
_cell.length_a   1.000
_cell.length_b   1.000
_cell.length_c   1.000
_cell.angle_alpha   90.00
_cell.angle_beta   90.00
_cell.angle_gamma   90.00
#
_symmetry.space_group_name_H-M   'P 1'
#
loop_
_entity.id
_entity.type
_entity.pdbx_description
1 polymer ?
#
loop_
_entity_poly.entity_id
_entity_poly.type
_entity_poly.pdbx_seq_one_letter_code
_entity_poly.pdbx_strand_id
1 'polypeptide(L)'
;MIVVDASALLAFLQGEPGADRVEEILDDSVIGAANWSEVAQKVRASGADWGIASGLLLSYRLKVEPVSQRDAEAAAESWRRESELSLG
;
A
#
# COMPACT_ATOMS: atom_id res chain seq x y z
N MET A 1 -7.89 -3.15 11.45
CA MET A 1 -6.93 -3.50 10.37
C MET A 1 -7.39 -2.88 9.07
N ILE A 2 -6.47 -2.22 8.37
CA ILE A 2 -6.78 -1.55 7.12
C ILE A 2 -6.13 -2.32 5.98
N VAL A 3 -6.89 -2.61 4.92
CA VAL A 3 -6.36 -3.30 3.76
C VAL A 3 -6.05 -2.25 2.70
N VAL A 4 -4.80 -2.23 2.23
CA VAL A 4 -4.34 -1.25 1.25
C VAL A 4 -3.98 -1.93 -0.06
N ASP A 5 -4.00 -1.16 -1.15
CA ASP A 5 -3.61 -1.66 -2.47
C ASP A 5 -2.26 -1.07 -2.90
N ALA A 6 -1.80 -1.47 -4.07
CA ALA A 6 -0.53 -1.00 -4.60
C ALA A 6 -0.50 0.52 -4.78
N SER A 7 -1.60 1.12 -5.19
CA SER A 7 -1.66 2.57 -5.43
C SER A 7 -1.34 3.36 -4.18
N ALA A 8 -1.85 2.91 -3.02
CA ALA A 8 -1.61 3.57 -1.76
C ALA A 8 -0.11 3.55 -1.40
N LEU A 9 0.53 2.40 -1.53
CA LEU A 9 1.94 2.28 -1.21
C LEU A 9 2.82 3.05 -2.19
N LEU A 10 2.46 3.06 -3.46
CA LEU A 10 3.20 3.82 -4.46
C LEU A 10 3.09 5.32 -4.21
N ALA A 11 1.91 5.81 -3.83
CA ALA A 11 1.72 7.21 -3.48
C ALA A 11 2.60 7.60 -2.27
N PHE A 12 2.67 6.73 -1.27
CA PHE A 12 3.53 6.95 -0.12
C PHE A 12 5.01 7.01 -0.52
N LEU A 13 5.46 6.04 -1.30
CA LEU A 13 6.86 5.96 -1.71
C LEU A 13 7.29 7.14 -2.59
N GLN A 14 6.38 7.68 -3.38
CA GLN A 14 6.66 8.77 -4.30
C GLN A 14 6.43 10.15 -3.69
N GLY A 15 5.98 10.20 -2.44
CA GLY A 15 5.71 11.47 -1.76
C GLY A 15 4.58 12.26 -2.38
N GLU A 16 3.60 11.57 -2.98
CA GLU A 16 2.45 12.20 -3.62
C GLU A 16 1.48 12.78 -2.57
N PRO A 17 0.56 13.66 -3.00
CA PRO A 17 -0.50 14.12 -2.11
C PRO A 17 -1.24 12.93 -1.50
N GLY A 18 -1.38 12.92 -0.19
CA GLY A 18 -1.97 11.81 0.54
C GLY A 18 -0.95 10.85 1.16
N ALA A 19 0.34 11.02 0.88
CA ALA A 19 1.38 10.17 1.45
C ALA A 19 1.34 10.18 2.99
N ASP A 20 1.09 11.32 3.60
CA ASP A 20 1.02 11.45 5.05
C ASP A 20 -0.10 10.58 5.63
N ARG A 21 -1.22 10.50 4.94
CA ARG A 21 -2.34 9.68 5.39
C ARG A 21 -2.04 8.19 5.30
N VAL A 22 -1.33 7.79 4.26
CA VAL A 22 -0.90 6.41 4.11
C VAL A 22 0.08 6.06 5.23
N GLU A 23 1.02 6.95 5.53
CA GLU A 23 1.97 6.75 6.61
C GLU A 23 1.26 6.51 7.95
N GLU A 24 0.22 7.29 8.23
CA GLU A 24 -0.53 7.17 9.47
C GLU A 24 -1.20 5.82 9.66
N ILE A 25 -1.54 5.13 8.58
CA ILE A 25 -2.25 3.86 8.66
C ILE A 25 -1.37 2.63 8.43
N LEU A 26 -0.10 2.83 8.03
CA LEU A 26 0.78 1.70 7.67
C LEU A 26 0.95 0.69 8.80
N ASP A 27 1.06 1.15 10.04
CA ASP A 27 1.25 0.26 11.19
C ASP A 27 0.05 -0.66 11.44
N ASP A 28 -1.11 -0.31 10.91
CA ASP A 28 -2.33 -1.10 11.08
C ASP A 28 -2.85 -1.64 9.75
N SER A 29 -1.96 -1.80 8.79
CA SER A 29 -2.34 -2.16 7.43
C SER A 29 -1.84 -3.52 7.01
N VAL A 30 -2.55 -4.10 6.05
CA VAL A 30 -2.19 -5.34 5.38
C VAL A 30 -2.34 -5.12 3.88
N ILE A 31 -1.44 -5.72 3.11
CA ILE A 31 -1.51 -5.71 1.65
C ILE A 31 -1.47 -7.16 1.14
N GLY A 32 -2.27 -7.44 0.12
CA GLY A 32 -2.26 -8.73 -0.52
C GLY A 32 -0.97 -8.96 -1.32
N ALA A 33 -0.57 -10.23 -1.43
CA ALA A 33 0.67 -10.59 -2.12
C ALA A 33 0.72 -10.12 -3.57
N ALA A 34 -0.41 -10.14 -4.28
CA ALA A 34 -0.46 -9.69 -5.68
C ALA A 34 -0.20 -8.19 -5.77
N ASN A 35 -0.79 -7.40 -4.88
CA ASN A 35 -0.55 -5.96 -4.83
C ASN A 35 0.89 -5.64 -4.41
N TRP A 36 1.43 -6.41 -3.48
CA TRP A 36 2.82 -6.25 -3.07
C TRP A 36 3.78 -6.47 -4.23
N SER A 37 3.51 -7.52 -5.03
CA SER A 37 4.30 -7.81 -6.24
C SER A 37 4.21 -6.67 -7.24
N GLU A 38 3.03 -6.06 -7.41
CA GLU A 38 2.86 -4.92 -8.30
C GLU A 38 3.69 -3.72 -7.84
N VAL A 39 3.72 -3.45 -6.52
CA VAL A 39 4.56 -2.38 -5.97
C VAL A 39 6.02 -2.65 -6.33
N ALA A 40 6.50 -3.87 -6.13
CA ALA A 40 7.88 -4.25 -6.45
C ALA A 40 8.18 -4.02 -7.93
N GLN A 41 7.29 -4.43 -8.82
CA GLN A 41 7.47 -4.26 -10.26
C GLN A 41 7.57 -2.80 -10.63
N LYS A 42 6.71 -1.97 -10.10
CA LYS A 42 6.69 -0.54 -10.44
C LYS A 42 7.88 0.21 -9.86
N VAL A 43 8.30 -0.13 -8.64
CA VAL A 43 9.49 0.46 -8.05
C VAL A 43 10.73 0.12 -8.89
N ARG A 44 10.87 -1.14 -9.28
CA ARG A 44 12.00 -1.56 -10.12
C ARG A 44 11.97 -0.89 -11.48
N ALA A 45 10.79 -0.78 -12.09
CA ALA A 45 10.63 -0.14 -13.39
C ALA A 45 11.02 1.34 -13.35
N SER A 46 10.85 2.00 -12.20
CA SER A 46 11.25 3.41 -12.03
C SER A 46 12.76 3.59 -11.82
N GLY A 47 13.50 2.48 -11.68
CA GLY A 47 14.93 2.54 -11.41
C GLY A 47 15.29 2.66 -9.93
N ALA A 48 14.30 2.64 -9.05
CA ALA A 48 14.54 2.72 -7.61
C ALA A 48 14.92 1.35 -7.05
N ASP A 49 15.56 1.36 -5.88
CA ASP A 49 16.01 0.14 -5.21
C ASP A 49 14.86 -0.47 -4.42
N TRP A 50 14.38 -1.63 -4.87
CA TRP A 50 13.29 -2.32 -4.20
C TRP A 50 13.67 -2.79 -2.78
N GLY A 51 14.93 -3.18 -2.59
CA GLY A 51 15.40 -3.58 -1.26
C GLY A 51 15.24 -2.46 -0.24
N ILE A 52 15.59 -1.23 -0.63
CA ILE A 52 15.43 -0.06 0.23
C ILE A 52 13.96 0.27 0.44
N ALA A 53 13.18 0.29 -0.65
CA ALA A 53 11.76 0.62 -0.58
C ALA A 53 10.99 -0.38 0.27
N SER A 54 11.22 -1.68 0.06
CA SER A 54 10.54 -2.72 0.83
C SER A 54 10.97 -2.69 2.30
N GLY A 55 12.23 -2.43 2.56
CA GLY A 55 12.74 -2.28 3.92
C GLY A 55 12.05 -1.13 4.66
N LEU A 56 11.85 -0.01 3.98
CA LEU A 56 11.13 1.12 4.55
C LEU A 56 9.67 0.74 4.87
N LEU A 57 8.98 0.13 3.91
CA LEU A 57 7.57 -0.26 4.10
C LEU A 57 7.43 -1.26 5.25
N LEU A 58 8.32 -2.23 5.33
CA LEU A 58 8.27 -3.26 6.37
C LEU A 58 8.77 -2.78 7.72
N SER A 59 9.42 -1.62 7.79
CA SER A 59 9.81 -1.01 9.06
C SER A 59 8.59 -0.52 9.84
N TYR A 60 7.51 -0.23 9.15
CA TYR A 60 6.21 -0.10 9.76
C TYR A 60 5.67 -1.50 10.05
N ARG A 61 4.48 -1.61 10.61
CA ARG A 61 3.88 -2.92 10.89
C ARG A 61 3.01 -3.43 9.75
N LEU A 62 3.32 -3.00 8.55
CA LEU A 62 2.62 -3.46 7.36
C LEU A 62 2.84 -4.96 7.19
N LYS A 63 1.75 -5.70 6.98
CA LYS A 63 1.80 -7.14 6.75
C LYS A 63 1.51 -7.45 5.30
N VAL A 64 2.26 -8.39 4.74
CA VAL A 64 2.02 -8.88 3.38
C VAL A 64 1.40 -10.27 3.51
N GLU A 65 0.19 -10.45 2.98
CA GLU A 65 -0.54 -11.70 3.13
C GLU A 65 -1.15 -12.14 1.80
N PRO A 66 -1.27 -13.46 1.56
CA PRO A 66 -2.04 -13.93 0.42
C PRO A 66 -3.52 -13.61 0.68
N VAL A 67 -4.20 -13.01 -0.30
CA VAL A 67 -5.62 -12.71 -0.20
C VAL A 67 -6.36 -13.29 -1.40
N SER A 68 -7.61 -13.73 -1.20
CA SER A 68 -8.45 -14.19 -2.29
C SER A 68 -8.88 -13.00 -3.14
N GLN A 69 -9.42 -13.29 -4.33
CA GLN A 69 -9.97 -12.23 -5.18
C GLN A 69 -11.03 -11.43 -4.44
N ARG A 70 -11.89 -12.11 -3.68
CA ARG A 70 -12.94 -11.47 -2.90
C ARG A 70 -12.36 -10.52 -1.87
N ASP A 71 -11.31 -10.95 -1.19
CA ASP A 71 -10.65 -10.11 -0.19
C ASP A 71 -9.97 -8.91 -0.85
N ALA A 72 -9.40 -9.10 -2.03
CA ALA A 72 -8.77 -8.02 -2.77
C ALA A 72 -9.80 -6.96 -3.19
N GLU A 73 -10.99 -7.38 -3.59
CA GLU A 73 -12.08 -6.46 -3.93
C GLU A 73 -12.53 -5.68 -2.71
N ALA A 74 -12.67 -6.34 -1.57
CA ALA A 74 -13.02 -5.69 -0.32
C ALA A 74 -11.94 -4.69 0.11
N ALA A 75 -10.68 -5.04 -0.11
CA ALA A 75 -9.54 -4.16 0.19
C ALA A 75 -9.60 -2.87 -0.62
N ALA A 76 -9.82 -2.98 -1.93
CA ALA A 76 -9.91 -1.83 -2.80
C ALA A 76 -11.05 -0.90 -2.38
N GLU A 77 -12.19 -1.48 -2.02
CA GLU A 77 -13.35 -0.73 -1.55
C GLU A 77 -13.05 -0.01 -0.23
N SER A 78 -12.40 -0.69 0.70
CA SER A 78 -12.02 -0.10 1.99
C SER A 78 -11.09 1.08 1.81
N TRP A 79 -10.07 0.95 0.97
CA TRP A 79 -9.13 2.03 0.68
C TRP A 79 -9.83 3.21 0.03
N ARG A 80 -10.72 2.94 -0.92
CA ARG A 80 -11.47 3.98 -1.61
C ARG A 80 -12.31 4.79 -0.62
N ARG A 81 -13.00 4.12 0.30
CA ARG A 81 -13.81 4.79 1.31
C ARG A 81 -12.97 5.65 2.25
N GLU A 82 -11.83 5.13 2.69
CA GLU A 82 -10.90 5.87 3.54
C GLU A 82 -10.43 7.13 2.83
N SER A 83 -10.05 7.01 1.56
CA SER A 83 -9.58 8.14 0.77
C SER A 83 -10.67 9.19 0.61
N GLU A 84 -11.89 8.78 0.31
CA GLU A 84 -13.02 9.69 0.15
C GLU A 84 -13.35 10.43 1.43
N LEU A 85 -13.40 9.73 2.54
CA LEU A 85 -13.66 10.33 3.85
C LEU A 85 -12.56 11.29 4.26
N SER A 86 -11.34 10.99 3.88
CA SER A 86 -10.17 11.80 4.23
C SER A 86 -10.08 13.06 3.39
N LEU A 87 -10.52 13.00 2.15
CA LEU A 87 -10.40 14.10 1.20
C LEU A 87 -11.68 14.94 1.13
N GLY A 88 -12.77 14.35 1.56
CA GLY A 88 -14.05 15.04 1.61
C GLY A 88 -14.14 15.95 2.79
#